data_535dd2989d7fdb39f6b0a246b2f94b6d
#
_entry.id   535dd2989d7fdb39f6b0a246b2f94b6d
#
_cell.length_a   1.000
_cell.length_b   1.000
_cell.length_c   1.000
_cell.angle_alpha   90.00
_cell.angle_beta   90.00
_cell.angle_gamma   90.00
#
_symmetry.space_group_name_H-M   'P 1'
#
loop_
_entity.id
_entity.type
_entity.pdbx_description
1 polymer ?
#
loop_
_entity_poly.entity_id
_entity_poly.type
_entity_poly.pdbx_seq_one_letter_code
_entity_poly.pdbx_strand_id
1 'polypeptide(L)'
;MKNDDVCEIEFVHEEAVKKARSHMLDDDILLEVSDNFKVFGDPTRLKILQALYNGELCVCDLTALLGANQSTISHQLRVLRTKNLVKFRKEGKMAYYSLADEHVVKIIEMGIEHATEKR
;
A
#
# COMPACT_ATOMS: atom_id res chain seq x y z
N MET A 1 11.01 37.15 -3.23
CA MET A 1 9.95 36.42 -2.52
C MET A 1 10.57 35.49 -1.49
N LYS A 2 10.10 35.60 -0.26
CA LYS A 2 10.63 34.80 0.82
C LYS A 2 10.13 33.35 0.72
N ASN A 3 11.03 32.38 0.82
CA ASN A 3 10.68 30.98 0.78
C ASN A 3 10.64 30.43 2.22
N ASP A 4 9.42 30.20 2.75
CA ASP A 4 9.23 29.74 4.11
C ASP A 4 9.61 28.27 4.33
N ASP A 5 9.88 27.54 3.25
CA ASP A 5 10.19 26.11 3.31
C ASP A 5 11.68 25.82 3.57
N VAL A 6 12.53 26.83 3.54
CA VAL A 6 13.97 26.64 3.73
C VAL A 6 14.50 27.49 4.88
N CYS A 7 15.58 27.03 5.47
CA CYS A 7 16.25 27.76 6.52
C CYS A 7 16.96 29.00 5.97
N GLU A 8 16.82 30.14 6.62
CA GLU A 8 17.52 31.36 6.26
C GLU A 8 18.96 31.39 6.80
N ILE A 9 19.23 30.57 7.81
CA ILE A 9 20.55 30.44 8.44
C ILE A 9 20.97 28.99 8.35
N GLU A 10 22.20 28.73 7.89
CA GLU A 10 22.79 27.41 7.91
C GLU A 10 23.20 27.03 9.30
N PHE A 11 22.40 26.19 9.93
CA PHE A 11 22.71 25.70 11.27
C PHE A 11 22.17 24.26 11.39
N VAL A 12 23.06 23.33 11.71
CA VAL A 12 22.70 21.94 11.92
C VAL A 12 22.55 21.67 13.41
N HIS A 13 21.39 21.17 13.80
CA HIS A 13 21.14 20.73 15.17
C HIS A 13 21.71 19.32 15.34
N GLU A 14 22.95 19.25 15.77
CA GLU A 14 23.71 17.99 15.82
C GLU A 14 23.04 16.89 16.64
N GLU A 15 22.45 17.23 17.79
CA GLU A 15 21.78 16.25 18.63
C GLU A 15 20.52 15.69 17.96
N ALA A 16 19.76 16.53 17.26
CA ALA A 16 18.58 16.10 16.52
C ALA A 16 18.96 15.16 15.37
N VAL A 17 20.02 15.50 14.65
CA VAL A 17 20.54 14.68 13.54
C VAL A 17 21.05 13.34 14.07
N LYS A 18 21.77 13.37 15.17
CA LYS A 18 22.30 12.16 15.81
C LYS A 18 21.17 11.22 16.22
N LYS A 19 20.13 11.77 16.85
CA LYS A 19 18.97 11.00 17.25
C LYS A 19 18.25 10.38 16.05
N ALA A 20 18.04 11.17 15.00
CA ALA A 20 17.41 10.67 13.77
C ALA A 20 18.26 9.56 13.13
N ARG A 21 19.58 9.80 13.05
CA ARG A 21 20.50 8.81 12.46
C ARG A 21 20.46 7.48 13.19
N SER A 22 20.35 7.50 14.52
CA SER A 22 20.31 6.29 15.32
C SER A 22 19.06 5.45 15.08
N HIS A 23 18.01 6.05 14.50
CA HIS A 23 16.75 5.36 14.21
C HIS A 23 16.56 5.07 12.71
N MET A 24 17.50 5.52 11.87
CA MET A 24 17.42 5.23 10.43
C MET A 24 17.65 3.75 10.18
N LEU A 25 16.84 3.20 9.31
CA LEU A 25 17.00 1.81 8.88
C LEU A 25 18.03 1.73 7.75
N ASP A 26 18.56 0.51 7.53
CA ASP A 26 19.47 0.26 6.42
C ASP A 26 18.75 0.55 5.09
N ASP A 27 19.53 0.97 4.09
CA ASP A 27 19.01 1.30 2.77
C ASP A 27 18.28 0.12 2.12
N ASP A 28 18.75 -1.11 2.35
CA ASP A 28 18.10 -2.31 1.80
C ASP A 28 16.68 -2.46 2.31
N ILE A 29 16.48 -2.23 3.60
CA ILE A 29 15.15 -2.30 4.22
C ILE A 29 14.27 -1.18 3.70
N LEU A 30 14.81 0.04 3.62
CA LEU A 30 14.06 1.19 3.11
C LEU A 30 13.65 1.00 1.66
N LEU A 31 14.51 0.37 0.85
CA LEU A 31 14.18 0.07 -0.54
C LEU A 31 13.00 -0.90 -0.62
N GLU A 32 13.01 -1.94 0.22
CA GLU A 32 11.91 -2.90 0.27
C GLU A 32 10.59 -2.23 0.69
N VAL A 33 10.64 -1.37 1.69
CA VAL A 33 9.46 -0.59 2.11
C VAL A 33 8.97 0.30 0.96
N SER A 34 9.90 0.97 0.28
CA SER A 34 9.58 1.82 -0.87
C SER A 34 8.89 1.02 -1.99
N ASP A 35 9.38 -0.17 -2.28
CA ASP A 35 8.79 -1.04 -3.30
C ASP A 35 7.36 -1.45 -2.92
N ASN A 36 7.12 -1.73 -1.65
CA ASN A 36 5.79 -2.04 -1.16
C ASN A 36 4.84 -0.86 -1.36
N PHE A 37 5.27 0.35 -1.02
CA PHE A 37 4.44 1.54 -1.21
C PHE A 37 4.15 1.84 -2.68
N LYS A 38 5.07 1.53 -3.58
CA LYS A 38 4.82 1.66 -5.01
C LYS A 38 3.68 0.76 -5.47
N VAL A 39 3.61 -0.44 -4.91
CA VAL A 39 2.52 -1.37 -5.22
C VAL A 39 1.19 -0.82 -4.74
N PHE A 40 1.14 -0.25 -3.53
CA PHE A 40 -0.06 0.42 -3.01
C PHE A 40 -0.45 1.64 -3.86
N GLY A 41 0.54 2.31 -4.45
CA GLY A 41 0.32 3.58 -5.15
C GLY A 41 -0.29 3.48 -6.53
N ASP A 42 -0.62 2.30 -7.02
CA ASP A 42 -1.30 2.12 -8.30
C ASP A 42 -2.81 2.14 -8.10
N PRO A 43 -3.56 3.00 -8.85
CA PRO A 43 -5.00 3.11 -8.64
C PRO A 43 -5.78 1.81 -8.81
N THR A 44 -5.44 0.99 -9.81
CA THR A 44 -6.12 -0.28 -10.04
C THR A 44 -5.88 -1.25 -8.89
N ARG A 45 -4.63 -1.38 -8.46
CA ARG A 45 -4.28 -2.24 -7.33
C ARG A 45 -4.94 -1.75 -6.04
N LEU A 46 -4.96 -0.44 -5.84
CA LEU A 46 -5.59 0.12 -4.64
C LEU A 46 -7.10 -0.16 -4.62
N LYS A 47 -7.76 -0.10 -5.78
CA LYS A 47 -9.18 -0.47 -5.88
C LYS A 47 -9.41 -1.93 -5.48
N ILE A 48 -8.55 -2.82 -5.90
CA ILE A 48 -8.64 -4.23 -5.52
C ILE A 48 -8.48 -4.39 -4.01
N LEU A 49 -7.47 -3.74 -3.44
CA LEU A 49 -7.22 -3.81 -1.99
C LEU A 49 -8.40 -3.26 -1.20
N GLN A 50 -8.96 -2.15 -1.65
CA GLN A 50 -10.14 -1.57 -1.00
C GLN A 50 -11.35 -2.50 -1.11
N ALA A 51 -11.54 -3.14 -2.26
CA ALA A 51 -12.62 -4.10 -2.45
C ALA A 51 -12.52 -5.27 -1.46
N LEU A 52 -11.30 -5.73 -1.20
CA LEU A 52 -11.05 -6.84 -0.29
C LEU A 52 -11.09 -6.44 1.19
N TYR A 53 -11.14 -5.16 1.48
CA TYR A 53 -11.18 -4.66 2.86
C TYR A 53 -12.39 -5.19 3.64
N ASN A 54 -13.52 -5.35 2.97
CA ASN A 54 -14.78 -5.77 3.61
C ASN A 54 -15.04 -7.28 3.56
N GLY A 55 -14.11 -8.04 3.04
CA GLY A 55 -14.25 -9.50 2.98
C GLY A 55 -13.61 -10.10 1.74
N GLU A 56 -13.55 -11.42 1.71
CA GLU A 56 -12.93 -12.10 0.58
C GLU A 56 -13.84 -12.10 -0.65
N LEU A 57 -13.20 -12.03 -1.82
CA LEU A 57 -13.87 -12.03 -3.11
C LEU A 57 -13.08 -12.92 -4.08
N CYS A 58 -13.77 -13.56 -5.02
CA CYS A 58 -13.12 -14.29 -6.09
C CYS A 58 -12.83 -13.35 -7.27
N VAL A 59 -12.09 -13.84 -8.25
CA VAL A 59 -11.74 -13.06 -9.45
C VAL A 59 -12.99 -12.55 -10.17
N CYS A 60 -14.01 -13.40 -10.29
CA CYS A 60 -15.27 -13.02 -10.96
C CYS A 60 -15.95 -11.85 -10.23
N ASP A 61 -15.95 -11.88 -8.89
CA ASP A 61 -16.52 -10.81 -8.09
C ASP A 61 -15.79 -9.50 -8.34
N LEU A 62 -14.46 -9.55 -8.34
CA LEU A 62 -13.63 -8.37 -8.57
C LEU A 62 -13.81 -7.81 -9.98
N THR A 63 -13.91 -8.69 -10.97
CA THR A 63 -14.17 -8.31 -12.34
C THR A 63 -15.52 -7.58 -12.46
N ALA A 64 -16.55 -8.13 -11.85
CA ALA A 64 -17.88 -7.54 -11.85
C ALA A 64 -17.89 -6.18 -11.14
N LEU A 65 -17.25 -6.11 -9.98
CA LEU A 65 -17.22 -4.89 -9.17
C LEU A 65 -16.46 -3.76 -9.86
N LEU A 66 -15.30 -4.08 -10.45
CA LEU A 66 -14.39 -3.06 -10.98
C LEU A 66 -14.57 -2.77 -12.46
N GLY A 67 -15.33 -3.60 -13.16
CA GLY A 67 -15.57 -3.42 -14.60
C GLY A 67 -14.34 -3.67 -15.46
N ALA A 68 -13.32 -4.37 -14.93
CA ALA A 68 -12.12 -4.72 -15.65
C ALA A 68 -12.22 -6.16 -16.15
N ASN A 69 -11.40 -6.54 -17.15
CA ASN A 69 -11.41 -7.91 -17.62
C ASN A 69 -10.64 -8.84 -16.67
N GLN A 70 -10.92 -10.13 -16.79
CA GLN A 70 -10.35 -11.15 -15.92
C GLN A 70 -8.82 -11.19 -15.96
N SER A 71 -8.25 -11.03 -17.15
CA SER A 71 -6.78 -11.05 -17.30
C SER A 71 -6.12 -9.93 -16.53
N THR A 72 -6.69 -8.73 -16.59
CA THR A 72 -6.18 -7.56 -15.88
C THR A 72 -6.24 -7.79 -14.36
N ILE A 73 -7.38 -8.25 -13.87
CA ILE A 73 -7.56 -8.51 -12.43
C ILE A 73 -6.59 -9.61 -11.97
N SER A 74 -6.50 -10.71 -12.71
CA SER A 74 -5.61 -11.82 -12.37
C SER A 74 -4.15 -11.38 -12.31
N HIS A 75 -3.72 -10.55 -13.27
CA HIS A 75 -2.36 -10.02 -13.31
C HIS A 75 -2.07 -9.16 -12.08
N GLN A 76 -2.98 -8.26 -11.74
CA GLN A 76 -2.83 -7.37 -10.59
C GLN A 76 -2.83 -8.15 -9.27
N LEU A 77 -3.67 -9.17 -9.15
CA LEU A 77 -3.68 -10.04 -7.97
C LEU A 77 -2.36 -10.78 -7.82
N ARG A 78 -1.75 -11.20 -8.93
CA ARG A 78 -0.44 -11.85 -8.90
C ARG A 78 0.64 -10.90 -8.36
N VAL A 79 0.63 -9.65 -8.81
CA VAL A 79 1.56 -8.62 -8.30
C VAL A 79 1.36 -8.44 -6.80
N LEU A 80 0.12 -8.28 -6.36
CA LEU A 80 -0.21 -8.10 -4.94
C LEU A 80 0.20 -9.31 -4.10
N ARG A 81 -0.01 -10.50 -4.61
CA ARG A 81 0.36 -11.74 -3.92
C ARG A 81 1.87 -11.89 -3.80
N THR A 82 2.62 -11.54 -4.85
CA THR A 82 4.07 -11.58 -4.84
C THR A 82 4.65 -10.68 -3.74
N LYS A 83 3.98 -9.57 -3.46
CA LYS A 83 4.39 -8.64 -2.39
C LYS A 83 3.74 -8.95 -1.04
N ASN A 84 3.05 -10.08 -0.93
CA ASN A 84 2.38 -10.51 0.30
C ASN A 84 1.34 -9.51 0.82
N LEU A 85 0.66 -8.82 -0.10
CA LEU A 85 -0.40 -7.89 0.26
C LEU A 85 -1.78 -8.55 0.22
N VAL A 86 -1.90 -9.62 -0.56
CA VAL A 86 -3.12 -10.46 -0.58
C VAL A 86 -2.73 -11.92 -0.45
N LYS A 87 -3.68 -12.70 0.00
CA LYS A 87 -3.59 -14.16 0.06
C LYS A 87 -4.84 -14.73 -0.59
N PHE A 88 -4.83 -16.03 -0.88
CA PHE A 88 -6.01 -16.68 -1.42
C PHE A 88 -6.17 -18.08 -0.85
N ARG A 89 -7.40 -18.58 -0.91
CA ARG A 89 -7.71 -19.97 -0.60
C ARG A 89 -8.48 -20.55 -1.77
N LYS A 90 -8.28 -21.83 -2.01
CA LYS A 90 -9.02 -22.56 -3.05
C LYS A 90 -10.19 -23.28 -2.42
N GLU A 91 -11.32 -23.24 -3.12
CA GLU A 91 -12.50 -24.02 -2.77
C GLU A 91 -13.09 -24.53 -4.07
N GLY A 92 -12.82 -25.80 -4.35
CA GLY A 92 -13.15 -26.38 -5.67
C GLY A 92 -12.40 -25.64 -6.77
N LYS A 93 -13.13 -25.11 -7.73
CA LYS A 93 -12.56 -24.35 -8.86
C LYS A 93 -12.46 -22.87 -8.58
N MET A 94 -12.88 -22.42 -7.39
CA MET A 94 -12.88 -21.01 -7.02
C MET A 94 -11.64 -20.66 -6.21
N ALA A 95 -11.09 -19.47 -6.46
CA ALA A 95 -10.03 -18.90 -5.67
C ALA A 95 -10.57 -17.62 -5.02
N TYR A 96 -10.58 -17.59 -3.70
CA TYR A 96 -11.07 -16.45 -2.92
C TYR A 96 -9.89 -15.69 -2.37
N TYR A 97 -9.83 -14.40 -2.69
CA TYR A 97 -8.76 -13.51 -2.27
C TYR A 97 -9.17 -12.68 -1.07
N SER A 98 -8.20 -12.38 -0.21
CA SER A 98 -8.40 -11.53 0.95
C SER A 98 -7.11 -10.77 1.24
N LEU A 99 -7.19 -9.73 2.07
CA LEU A 99 -6.00 -9.00 2.49
C LEU A 99 -5.12 -9.92 3.33
N ALA A 100 -3.80 -9.81 3.14
CA ALA A 100 -2.87 -10.77 3.69
C ALA A 100 -2.84 -10.79 5.22
N ASP A 101 -2.88 -9.60 5.86
CA ASP A 101 -2.79 -9.50 7.32
C ASP A 101 -3.26 -8.13 7.81
N GLU A 102 -3.21 -7.94 9.12
CA GLU A 102 -3.61 -6.69 9.77
C GLU A 102 -2.76 -5.50 9.37
N HIS A 103 -1.51 -5.72 9.01
CA HIS A 103 -0.64 -4.61 8.56
C HIS A 103 -1.20 -3.98 7.29
N VAL A 104 -1.62 -4.81 6.35
CA VAL A 104 -2.19 -4.34 5.08
C VAL A 104 -3.50 -3.61 5.32
N VAL A 105 -4.36 -4.18 6.18
CA VAL A 105 -5.63 -3.55 6.57
C VAL A 105 -5.39 -2.15 7.13
N LYS A 106 -4.46 -2.03 8.06
CA LYS A 106 -4.16 -0.75 8.72
C LYS A 106 -3.58 0.29 7.76
N ILE A 107 -2.72 -0.12 6.82
CA ILE A 107 -2.17 0.81 5.84
C ILE A 107 -3.28 1.39 4.99
N ILE A 108 -4.20 0.56 4.53
CA ILE A 108 -5.34 1.00 3.71
C ILE A 108 -6.24 1.94 4.52
N GLU A 109 -6.58 1.56 5.76
CA GLU A 109 -7.40 2.38 6.64
C GLU A 109 -6.78 3.77 6.86
N MET A 110 -5.50 3.79 7.18
CA MET A 110 -4.80 5.05 7.45
C MET A 110 -4.74 5.93 6.21
N GLY A 111 -4.50 5.33 5.04
CA GLY A 111 -4.49 6.08 3.78
C GLY A 111 -5.84 6.71 3.47
N ILE A 112 -6.90 5.95 3.64
CA ILE A 112 -8.27 6.44 3.41
C ILE A 112 -8.62 7.54 4.41
N GLU A 113 -8.35 7.29 5.68
CA GLU A 113 -8.62 8.25 6.75
C GLU A 113 -7.92 9.57 6.49
N HIS A 114 -6.63 9.51 6.16
CA HIS A 114 -5.85 10.72 5.88
C HIS A 114 -6.40 11.49 4.69
N ALA A 115 -6.77 10.80 3.62
CA ALA A 115 -7.30 11.43 2.41
C ALA A 115 -8.67 12.06 2.62
N THR A 116 -9.48 11.49 3.51
CA THR A 116 -10.87 11.91 3.70
C THR A 116 -11.10 12.85 4.88
N GLU A 117 -10.14 13.03 5.77
CA GLU A 117 -10.31 13.83 6.98
C GLU A 117 -10.58 15.31 6.74
N LYS A 118 -10.23 15.79 5.53
CA LYS A 118 -10.43 17.20 5.15
C LYS A 118 -11.68 17.43 4.33
N ARG A 119 -12.51 16.42 4.15
CA ARG A 119 -13.71 16.51 3.35
C ARG A 119 -14.98 16.67 4.18
#